data_ee2a3a911c3485ace8a73837ba889f5b
#
_entry.id   ee2a3a911c3485ace8a73837ba889f5b
#
_cell.length_a   1.000
_cell.length_b   1.000
_cell.length_c   1.000
_cell.angle_alpha   90.00
_cell.angle_beta   90.00
_cell.angle_gamma   90.00
#
_symmetry.space_group_name_H-M   'P 1'
#
loop_
_entity.id
_entity.type
_entity.pdbx_description
1 polymer ?
#
loop_
_entity_poly.entity_id
_entity_poly.type
_entity_poly.pdbx_seq_one_letter_code
_entity_poly.pdbx_strand_id
1 'polypeptide(L)'
;MTTWYRIIAGVTRTFSFKRGPVGCVALAVLFAACSSTMPPPNDEAVIGGGVTRHSLVFIIHGDGDYLYHNTLGEARRADEDILAQAQAIARKLPNAEVTIFHEIARRHVLFLIPRHDGRAFYYRQGKLLGKTSYWRDQGNSRFAPEADLYAKFADAQSTSPVRMFLYFGHELPELNVQGYDASYPDRRVSVGDLAQGLSTFTGAADKFDLVVLGTCFGGTPHTIDALAPYARTIIASPGDLHLSYFDLEPLATLDIKRDDGAVTAFADRFARNAFDRLTRDVQTAVSVVVYDVNATQAFRAAVAEDYDRTLAMANGMPASVSHCDCADDPAYAHSEMSNGLTVLYRAPRFGRMKNDTHHSGWECWNTGEVQHADNPDNAGARP
;
A
#
# COMPACT_ATOMS: atom_id res chain seq x y z
N MET A 1 -2.94 18.71 -38.01
CA MET A 1 -1.91 19.63 -38.54
C MET A 1 -0.78 19.61 -37.53
N THR A 2 0.44 19.16 -37.74
CA THR A 2 1.28 18.90 -38.90
C THR A 2 2.35 17.86 -38.48
N THR A 3 2.49 16.90 -39.33
CA THR A 3 3.46 15.81 -39.42
C THR A 3 4.91 16.30 -39.39
N TRP A 4 5.81 15.58 -38.63
CA TRP A 4 7.22 15.54 -38.93
C TRP A 4 7.75 14.11 -38.86
N TYR A 5 7.83 13.45 -40.01
CA TYR A 5 8.72 12.32 -40.31
C TYR A 5 10.11 12.85 -40.62
N ARG A 6 11.15 12.28 -40.00
CA ARG A 6 12.52 12.36 -40.54
C ARG A 6 13.10 10.95 -40.68
N ILE A 7 13.27 10.61 -41.93
CA ILE A 7 14.03 9.50 -42.51
C ILE A 7 15.51 9.72 -42.19
N ILE A 8 16.21 8.71 -41.68
CA ILE A 8 17.68 8.60 -41.77
C ILE A 8 17.99 7.29 -42.49
N ALA A 9 18.52 7.45 -43.70
CA ALA A 9 19.00 6.40 -44.59
C ALA A 9 20.40 5.92 -44.16
N GLY A 10 20.59 4.66 -44.26
CA GLY A 10 21.69 3.77 -44.47
C GLY A 10 23.15 4.23 -44.43
N VAL A 11 23.92 3.45 -43.63
CA VAL A 11 25.31 3.11 -43.98
C VAL A 11 25.53 1.65 -43.63
N THR A 12 25.44 0.78 -44.61
CA THR A 12 25.93 -0.60 -44.55
C THR A 12 27.46 -0.58 -44.75
N ARG A 13 28.21 -0.86 -43.69
CA ARG A 13 29.62 -1.24 -43.82
C ARG A 13 29.73 -2.77 -43.67
N THR A 14 29.99 -3.44 -44.76
CA THR A 14 30.41 -4.83 -44.89
C THR A 14 31.81 -4.98 -44.29
N PHE A 15 31.91 -5.66 -43.14
CA PHE A 15 33.18 -6.17 -42.60
C PHE A 15 33.40 -7.60 -43.04
N SER A 16 34.40 -7.80 -43.94
CA SER A 16 34.91 -9.12 -44.34
C SER A 16 35.78 -9.68 -43.22
N PHE A 17 35.33 -10.74 -42.55
CA PHE A 17 36.15 -11.48 -41.59
C PHE A 17 36.85 -12.67 -42.27
N LYS A 18 38.18 -12.59 -42.30
CA LYS A 18 39.05 -13.73 -42.71
C LYS A 18 38.94 -14.83 -41.62
N ARG A 19 38.62 -16.04 -42.10
CA ARG A 19 38.59 -17.26 -41.28
C ARG A 19 40.01 -17.64 -40.87
N GLY A 20 40.37 -17.55 -39.59
CA GLY A 20 41.49 -18.25 -38.95
C GLY A 20 40.95 -19.41 -38.09
N PRO A 21 41.70 -20.50 -37.91
CA PRO A 21 41.24 -21.64 -37.11
C PRO A 21 41.31 -21.27 -35.64
N VAL A 22 40.16 -21.05 -35.03
CA VAL A 22 40.04 -20.78 -33.59
C VAL A 22 39.78 -22.11 -32.88
N GLY A 23 40.73 -22.48 -32.03
CA GLY A 23 40.57 -23.60 -31.13
C GLY A 23 39.39 -23.40 -30.19
N CYS A 24 38.54 -24.43 -30.06
CA CYS A 24 37.50 -24.51 -29.08
C CYS A 24 38.09 -24.46 -27.68
N VAL A 25 38.11 -23.27 -27.07
CA VAL A 25 38.22 -23.15 -25.60
C VAL A 25 36.82 -23.35 -25.04
N ALA A 26 36.54 -24.53 -24.55
CA ALA A 26 35.36 -24.84 -23.80
C ALA A 26 35.43 -24.07 -22.47
N LEU A 27 34.78 -22.92 -22.41
CA LEU A 27 34.56 -22.16 -21.16
C LEU A 27 33.51 -22.93 -20.36
N ALA A 28 33.92 -23.90 -19.54
CA ALA A 28 33.07 -24.49 -18.54
C ALA A 28 32.75 -23.42 -17.45
N VAL A 29 31.69 -22.66 -17.66
CA VAL A 29 31.14 -21.82 -16.59
C VAL A 29 30.47 -22.76 -15.59
N LEU A 30 31.16 -23.04 -14.50
CA LEU A 30 30.61 -23.67 -13.32
C LEU A 30 29.50 -22.75 -12.78
N PHE A 31 28.26 -23.10 -13.08
CA PHE A 31 27.10 -22.57 -12.38
C PHE A 31 27.12 -23.09 -10.94
N ALA A 32 27.88 -22.45 -10.08
CA ALA A 32 27.61 -22.51 -8.66
C ALA A 32 26.30 -21.75 -8.45
N ALA A 33 25.18 -22.44 -8.60
CA ALA A 33 23.92 -21.98 -8.05
C ALA A 33 24.12 -21.88 -6.53
N CYS A 34 24.54 -20.73 -6.03
CA CYS A 34 24.37 -20.39 -4.64
C CYS A 34 22.87 -20.28 -4.38
N SER A 35 22.22 -21.44 -4.24
CA SER A 35 21.04 -21.54 -3.42
C SER A 35 21.50 -21.13 -2.02
N SER A 36 21.34 -19.89 -1.66
CA SER A 36 21.40 -19.48 -0.26
C SER A 36 20.15 -20.07 0.40
N THR A 37 20.19 -21.38 0.63
CA THR A 37 19.35 -21.99 1.65
C THR A 37 19.73 -21.29 2.93
N MET A 38 18.79 -20.50 3.45
CA MET A 38 18.89 -19.97 4.80
C MET A 38 19.21 -21.17 5.71
N PRO A 39 20.30 -21.15 6.50
CA PRO A 39 20.47 -22.18 7.49
C PRO A 39 19.20 -22.18 8.34
N PRO A 40 18.70 -23.36 8.74
CA PRO A 40 17.62 -23.43 9.71
C PRO A 40 18.03 -22.54 10.89
N PRO A 41 17.10 -21.81 11.53
CA PRO A 41 17.44 -21.01 12.70
C PRO A 41 18.23 -21.92 13.64
N ASN A 42 19.46 -21.49 13.96
CA ASN A 42 20.29 -22.24 14.89
C ASN A 42 19.50 -22.37 16.19
N ASP A 43 19.20 -23.60 16.60
CA ASP A 43 18.47 -23.93 17.83
C ASP A 43 19.20 -23.47 19.12
N GLU A 44 20.37 -22.86 19.02
CA GLU A 44 21.18 -22.39 20.16
C GLU A 44 20.97 -20.95 20.60
N ALA A 45 20.12 -20.15 19.94
CA ALA A 45 19.66 -18.91 20.53
C ALA A 45 18.38 -19.17 21.35
N VAL A 46 18.50 -19.82 22.50
CA VAL A 46 17.50 -19.69 23.57
C VAL A 46 17.50 -18.21 24.01
N ILE A 47 16.85 -17.38 23.19
CA ILE A 47 16.54 -16.01 23.49
C ILE A 47 15.54 -16.10 24.63
N GLY A 48 15.89 -15.60 25.80
CA GLY A 48 15.12 -15.68 27.03
C GLY A 48 13.64 -15.45 26.74
N GLY A 49 12.77 -16.33 27.25
CA GLY A 49 11.36 -16.47 26.89
C GLY A 49 10.47 -15.27 27.23
N GLY A 50 10.75 -14.12 26.64
CA GLY A 50 9.85 -12.97 26.64
C GLY A 50 8.64 -13.28 25.76
N VAL A 51 7.46 -13.14 26.32
CA VAL A 51 6.20 -13.34 25.59
C VAL A 51 6.08 -12.28 24.51
N THR A 52 5.96 -12.69 23.24
CA THR A 52 5.64 -11.80 22.12
C THR A 52 4.23 -11.24 22.33
N ARG A 53 4.12 -9.92 22.48
CA ARG A 53 2.84 -9.23 22.71
C ARG A 53 2.27 -8.61 21.43
N HIS A 54 3.12 -8.39 20.44
CA HIS A 54 2.76 -7.68 19.19
C HIS A 54 3.30 -8.44 17.99
N SER A 55 2.51 -8.52 16.94
CA SER A 55 2.90 -9.06 15.65
C SER A 55 2.61 -8.04 14.58
N LEU A 56 3.65 -7.54 13.90
CA LEU A 56 3.56 -6.53 12.87
C LEU A 56 3.99 -7.12 11.53
N VAL A 57 3.15 -6.96 10.52
CA VAL A 57 3.46 -7.30 9.14
C VAL A 57 3.47 -6.03 8.30
N PHE A 58 4.59 -5.75 7.67
CA PHE A 58 4.74 -4.65 6.72
C PHE A 58 4.81 -5.20 5.30
N ILE A 59 3.99 -4.66 4.41
CA ILE A 59 4.14 -4.79 2.97
C ILE A 59 4.47 -3.41 2.42
N ILE A 60 5.64 -3.28 1.82
CA ILE A 60 6.11 -2.03 1.22
C ILE A 60 6.24 -2.27 -0.27
N HIS A 61 5.30 -1.74 -1.04
CA HIS A 61 5.32 -1.83 -2.49
C HIS A 61 6.32 -0.82 -3.05
N GLY A 62 7.34 -1.30 -3.76
CA GLY A 62 8.40 -0.50 -4.37
C GLY A 62 8.56 -0.76 -5.87
N ASP A 63 7.59 -1.49 -6.47
CA ASP A 63 7.56 -1.80 -7.91
C ASP A 63 6.74 -0.77 -8.68
N GLY A 64 7.07 0.51 -8.50
CA GLY A 64 6.41 1.65 -9.11
C GLY A 64 7.30 2.88 -9.09
N ASP A 65 6.75 4.02 -9.48
CA ASP A 65 7.43 5.32 -9.39
C ASP A 65 7.18 5.94 -8.03
N TYR A 66 8.16 5.79 -7.14
CA TYR A 66 8.14 6.33 -5.77
C TYR A 66 9.18 7.42 -5.56
N LEU A 67 9.70 8.01 -6.67
CA LEU A 67 10.67 9.08 -6.59
C LEU A 67 9.97 10.38 -6.15
N TYR A 68 10.50 11.01 -5.14
CA TYR A 68 10.06 12.33 -4.70
C TYR A 68 11.27 13.21 -4.34
N HIS A 69 11.04 14.52 -4.17
CA HIS A 69 12.05 15.44 -3.67
C HIS A 69 11.65 15.88 -2.26
N ASN A 70 12.58 15.76 -1.32
CA ASN A 70 12.37 16.24 0.04
C ASN A 70 12.39 17.78 0.10
N THR A 71 12.18 18.35 1.27
CA THR A 71 12.18 19.81 1.48
C THR A 71 13.51 20.51 1.16
N LEU A 72 14.59 19.74 1.05
CA LEU A 72 15.93 20.22 0.64
C LEU A 72 16.16 20.08 -0.87
N GLY A 73 15.18 19.58 -1.64
CA GLY A 73 15.30 19.31 -3.08
C GLY A 73 16.10 18.03 -3.42
N GLU A 74 16.43 17.19 -2.44
CA GLU A 74 17.14 15.94 -2.68
C GLU A 74 16.16 14.87 -3.19
N ALA A 75 16.56 14.15 -4.24
CA ALA A 75 15.80 13.02 -4.75
C ALA A 75 15.84 11.85 -3.75
N ARG A 76 14.68 11.32 -3.40
CA ARG A 76 14.46 10.22 -2.44
C ARG A 76 13.47 9.22 -3.03
N ARG A 77 13.52 8.00 -2.53
CA ARG A 77 12.51 6.98 -2.84
C ARG A 77 11.68 6.71 -1.61
N ALA A 78 10.38 6.92 -1.72
CA ALA A 78 9.45 6.80 -0.60
C ALA A 78 9.39 5.36 -0.04
N ASP A 79 9.46 4.34 -0.88
CA ASP A 79 9.50 2.94 -0.47
C ASP A 79 10.75 2.59 0.35
N GLU A 80 11.93 3.10 -0.03
CA GLU A 80 13.17 2.88 0.74
C GLU A 80 13.17 3.67 2.06
N ASP A 81 12.55 4.86 2.11
CA ASP A 81 12.42 5.64 3.35
C ASP A 81 11.50 4.95 4.36
N ILE A 82 10.36 4.40 3.92
CA ILE A 82 9.48 3.61 4.77
C ILE A 82 10.18 2.31 5.21
N LEU A 83 10.90 1.65 4.32
CA LEU A 83 11.70 0.47 4.70
C LEU A 83 12.71 0.80 5.82
N ALA A 84 13.42 1.92 5.69
CA ALA A 84 14.38 2.35 6.70
C ALA A 84 13.71 2.63 8.05
N GLN A 85 12.55 3.31 8.05
CA GLN A 85 11.76 3.56 9.26
C GLN A 85 11.26 2.24 9.87
N ALA A 86 10.67 1.33 9.09
CA ALA A 86 10.16 0.05 9.57
C ALA A 86 11.27 -0.80 10.22
N GLN A 87 12.46 -0.84 9.60
CA GLN A 87 13.62 -1.52 10.17
C GLN A 87 14.13 -0.86 11.46
N ALA A 88 14.12 0.47 11.54
CA ALA A 88 14.50 1.20 12.75
C ALA A 88 13.54 0.92 13.90
N ILE A 89 12.23 0.91 13.62
CA ILE A 89 11.19 0.55 14.59
C ILE A 89 11.33 -0.90 15.04
N ALA A 90 11.50 -1.84 14.11
CA ALA A 90 11.65 -3.25 14.44
C ALA A 90 12.79 -3.51 15.45
N ARG A 91 13.90 -2.75 15.34
CA ARG A 91 15.02 -2.84 16.30
C ARG A 91 14.72 -2.27 17.70
N LYS A 92 13.72 -1.38 17.81
CA LYS A 92 13.33 -0.74 19.07
C LYS A 92 12.26 -1.52 19.84
N LEU A 93 11.65 -2.55 19.26
CA LEU A 93 10.51 -3.28 19.82
C LEU A 93 10.94 -4.55 20.55
N PRO A 94 11.09 -4.53 21.90
CA PRO A 94 11.58 -5.70 22.66
C PRO A 94 10.52 -6.80 22.84
N ASN A 95 9.23 -6.48 22.64
CA ASN A 95 8.12 -7.39 22.85
C ASN A 95 7.33 -7.70 21.57
N ALA A 96 7.98 -7.55 20.39
CA ALA A 96 7.31 -7.74 19.12
C ALA A 96 8.05 -8.71 18.18
N GLU A 97 7.26 -9.34 17.34
CA GLU A 97 7.69 -9.92 16.08
C GLU A 97 7.34 -8.95 14.95
N VAL A 98 8.30 -8.66 14.10
CA VAL A 98 8.12 -7.75 12.98
C VAL A 98 8.62 -8.42 11.71
N THR A 99 7.73 -8.62 10.76
CA THR A 99 8.06 -9.10 9.42
C THR A 99 7.88 -7.95 8.43
N ILE A 100 8.91 -7.67 7.66
CA ILE A 100 8.90 -6.59 6.67
C ILE A 100 9.14 -7.22 5.30
N PHE A 101 8.18 -7.08 4.42
CA PHE A 101 8.30 -7.42 3.01
C PHE A 101 8.47 -6.14 2.20
N HIS A 102 9.52 -6.09 1.39
CA HIS A 102 9.76 -5.00 0.46
C HIS A 102 9.72 -5.56 -0.96
N GLU A 103 8.66 -5.26 -1.66
CA GLU A 103 8.45 -5.59 -3.07
C GLU A 103 9.25 -4.57 -3.90
N ILE A 104 10.11 -5.03 -4.79
CA ILE A 104 10.96 -4.18 -5.60
C ILE A 104 10.78 -4.47 -7.09
N ALA A 105 11.07 -3.49 -7.92
CA ALA A 105 11.05 -3.68 -9.36
C ALA A 105 11.99 -4.81 -9.81
N ARG A 106 11.54 -5.63 -10.74
CA ARG A 106 12.31 -6.74 -11.30
C ARG A 106 13.57 -6.22 -11.97
N ARG A 107 14.69 -6.85 -11.66
CA ARG A 107 16.01 -6.48 -12.20
C ARG A 107 16.68 -7.69 -12.84
N HIS A 108 17.52 -7.45 -13.83
CA HIS A 108 18.32 -8.48 -14.47
C HIS A 108 19.80 -8.20 -14.27
N VAL A 109 20.60 -9.25 -14.07
CA VAL A 109 22.06 -9.17 -14.10
C VAL A 109 22.51 -9.51 -15.51
N LEU A 110 23.43 -8.71 -16.05
CA LEU A 110 23.93 -8.88 -17.42
C LEU A 110 22.79 -9.00 -18.46
N PHE A 111 21.64 -8.33 -18.19
CA PHE A 111 20.44 -8.33 -19.04
C PHE A 111 19.75 -9.69 -19.23
N LEU A 112 20.26 -10.79 -18.68
CA LEU A 112 19.80 -12.15 -18.95
C LEU A 112 19.30 -12.89 -17.71
N ILE A 113 19.91 -12.65 -16.54
CA ILE A 113 19.60 -13.41 -15.32
C ILE A 113 18.67 -12.57 -14.45
N PRO A 114 17.40 -12.99 -14.26
CA PRO A 114 16.48 -12.28 -13.38
C PRO A 114 16.94 -12.40 -11.92
N ARG A 115 16.74 -11.34 -11.14
CA ARG A 115 16.94 -11.31 -9.68
C ARG A 115 15.60 -11.35 -8.97
N HIS A 116 15.62 -11.88 -7.76
CA HIS A 116 14.48 -11.81 -6.87
C HIS A 116 13.97 -10.37 -6.76
N ASP A 117 12.67 -10.19 -6.77
CA ASP A 117 11.94 -8.94 -6.75
C ASP A 117 11.19 -8.71 -5.44
N GLY A 118 11.45 -9.54 -4.44
CA GLY A 118 11.03 -9.37 -3.06
C GLY A 118 12.19 -9.54 -2.09
N ARG A 119 12.17 -8.76 -1.01
CA ARG A 119 13.09 -8.87 0.14
C ARG A 119 12.24 -9.01 1.41
N ALA A 120 12.58 -9.98 2.26
CA ALA A 120 11.94 -10.16 3.55
C ALA A 120 12.95 -9.99 4.67
N PHE A 121 12.52 -9.33 5.76
CA PHE A 121 13.29 -9.13 6.97
C PHE A 121 12.43 -9.57 8.15
N TYR A 122 12.98 -10.41 9.01
CA TYR A 122 12.30 -10.90 10.18
C TYR A 122 13.04 -10.50 11.45
N TYR A 123 12.32 -9.78 12.32
CA TYR A 123 12.82 -9.34 13.61
C TYR A 123 11.99 -9.97 14.72
N ARG A 124 12.67 -10.37 15.79
CA ARG A 124 12.03 -10.76 17.04
C ARG A 124 12.77 -10.08 18.20
N GLN A 125 12.03 -9.44 19.09
CA GLN A 125 12.59 -8.78 20.28
C GLN A 125 13.72 -7.79 19.91
N GLY A 126 13.53 -6.99 18.86
CA GLY A 126 14.50 -6.01 18.39
C GLY A 126 15.69 -6.58 17.61
N LYS A 127 15.85 -7.91 17.52
CA LYS A 127 16.95 -8.56 16.82
C LYS A 127 16.53 -9.03 15.44
N LEU A 128 17.38 -8.75 14.43
CA LEU A 128 17.20 -9.31 13.09
C LEU A 128 17.57 -10.81 13.11
N LEU A 129 16.59 -11.68 12.96
CA LEU A 129 16.79 -13.13 12.96
C LEU A 129 16.89 -13.70 11.55
N GLY A 130 16.30 -13.04 10.55
CA GLY A 130 16.30 -13.51 9.17
C GLY A 130 16.26 -12.39 8.16
N LYS A 131 16.96 -12.59 7.05
CA LYS A 131 16.87 -11.75 5.86
C LYS A 131 16.95 -12.66 4.65
N THR A 132 15.97 -12.56 3.75
CA THR A 132 15.96 -13.39 2.53
C THR A 132 15.44 -12.58 1.34
N SER A 133 15.77 -13.06 0.14
CA SER A 133 15.15 -12.57 -1.10
C SER A 133 14.25 -13.66 -1.64
N TYR A 134 13.12 -13.29 -2.21
CA TYR A 134 12.12 -14.20 -2.73
C TYR A 134 11.58 -13.72 -4.08
N TRP A 135 10.87 -14.60 -4.77
CA TRP A 135 10.12 -14.24 -5.97
C TRP A 135 8.70 -13.87 -5.56
N ARG A 136 8.27 -12.67 -5.97
CA ARG A 136 6.87 -12.28 -5.83
C ARG A 136 5.98 -13.18 -6.67
N ASP A 137 4.75 -13.39 -6.22
CA ASP A 137 3.77 -14.09 -7.03
C ASP A 137 3.38 -13.24 -8.26
N GLN A 138 3.45 -13.86 -9.41
CA GLN A 138 3.06 -13.29 -10.70
C GLN A 138 1.62 -13.67 -11.09
N GLY A 139 1.00 -14.55 -10.30
CA GLY A 139 -0.37 -15.03 -10.48
C GLY A 139 -1.43 -14.17 -9.80
N ASN A 140 -2.56 -14.78 -9.53
CA ASN A 140 -3.74 -14.10 -8.96
C ASN A 140 -3.77 -14.12 -7.43
N SER A 141 -2.91 -14.88 -6.75
CA SER A 141 -2.92 -14.90 -5.28
C SER A 141 -1.95 -13.89 -4.71
N ARG A 142 -2.50 -12.74 -4.30
CA ARG A 142 -1.73 -11.68 -3.66
C ARG A 142 -1.10 -12.18 -2.37
N PHE A 143 0.19 -11.88 -2.17
CA PHE A 143 0.97 -12.18 -0.97
C PHE A 143 1.16 -13.66 -0.62
N ALA A 144 0.93 -14.62 -1.52
CA ALA A 144 1.14 -16.03 -1.20
C ALA A 144 2.60 -16.34 -0.78
N PRO A 145 3.66 -15.87 -1.49
CA PRO A 145 5.03 -16.06 -1.06
C PRO A 145 5.36 -15.37 0.27
N GLU A 146 4.79 -14.18 0.51
CA GLU A 146 4.95 -13.42 1.74
C GLU A 146 4.30 -14.16 2.92
N ALA A 147 3.09 -14.68 2.73
CA ALA A 147 2.39 -15.46 3.74
C ALA A 147 3.13 -16.78 4.07
N ASP A 148 3.66 -17.47 3.07
CA ASP A 148 4.49 -18.67 3.27
C ASP A 148 5.75 -18.37 4.08
N LEU A 149 6.41 -17.25 3.80
CA LEU A 149 7.57 -16.79 4.57
C LEU A 149 7.18 -16.37 5.99
N TYR A 150 6.08 -15.64 6.13
CA TYR A 150 5.54 -15.26 7.44
C TYR A 150 5.24 -16.49 8.30
N ALA A 151 4.56 -17.50 7.74
CA ALA A 151 4.24 -18.74 8.45
C ALA A 151 5.49 -19.51 8.93
N LYS A 152 6.60 -19.42 8.19
CA LYS A 152 7.89 -20.03 8.58
C LYS A 152 8.56 -19.33 9.75
N PHE A 153 8.31 -18.02 9.91
CA PHE A 153 8.92 -17.20 10.96
C PHE A 153 8.04 -17.04 12.18
N ALA A 154 6.71 -17.10 12.00
CA ALA A 154 5.75 -16.91 13.07
C ALA A 154 5.97 -17.94 14.18
N ASP A 155 6.03 -17.45 15.42
CA ASP A 155 6.11 -18.34 16.57
C ASP A 155 4.74 -18.95 16.87
N ALA A 156 4.63 -20.24 16.66
CA ALA A 156 3.42 -21.00 16.99
C ALA A 156 3.05 -20.95 18.50
N GLN A 157 3.97 -20.46 19.34
CA GLN A 157 3.78 -20.36 20.79
C GLN A 157 3.31 -18.99 21.27
N SER A 158 3.17 -18.01 20.36
CA SER A 158 2.67 -16.68 20.73
C SER A 158 1.20 -16.72 21.08
N THR A 159 0.86 -16.53 22.35
CA THR A 159 -0.52 -16.46 22.82
C THR A 159 -1.14 -15.11 22.47
N SER A 160 -1.98 -15.05 21.45
CA SER A 160 -2.86 -13.92 21.11
C SER A 160 -2.19 -12.53 21.13
N PRO A 161 -1.15 -12.25 20.32
CA PRO A 161 -0.56 -10.94 20.24
C PRO A 161 -1.55 -9.93 19.62
N VAL A 162 -1.35 -8.64 19.89
CA VAL A 162 -1.94 -7.57 19.08
C VAL A 162 -1.35 -7.66 17.68
N ARG A 163 -2.19 -7.79 16.68
CA ARG A 163 -1.79 -8.03 15.29
C ARG A 163 -2.03 -6.78 14.45
N MET A 164 -0.99 -6.33 13.76
CA MET A 164 -1.04 -5.16 12.90
C MET A 164 -0.56 -5.51 11.50
N PHE A 165 -1.25 -4.99 10.50
CA PHE A 165 -0.85 -5.07 9.09
C PHE A 165 -0.71 -3.66 8.54
N LEU A 166 0.45 -3.35 7.94
CA LEU A 166 0.76 -2.05 7.43
C LEU A 166 1.15 -2.17 5.95
N TYR A 167 0.35 -1.59 5.08
CA TYR A 167 0.59 -1.53 3.65
C TYR A 167 1.00 -0.12 3.23
N PHE A 168 2.06 -0.01 2.44
CA PHE A 168 2.55 1.24 1.88
C PHE A 168 2.75 1.10 0.37
N GLY A 169 2.16 2.00 -0.39
CA GLY A 169 2.20 1.97 -1.85
C GLY A 169 1.43 3.12 -2.48
N HIS A 170 1.25 3.08 -3.78
CA HIS A 170 0.31 3.95 -4.47
C HIS A 170 -1.14 3.63 -4.10
N GLU A 171 -2.07 4.44 -4.56
CA GLU A 171 -3.50 4.18 -4.50
C GLU A 171 -3.79 2.76 -4.98
N LEU A 172 -4.51 2.01 -4.13
CA LEU A 172 -4.98 0.68 -4.50
C LEU A 172 -6.21 0.82 -5.37
N PRO A 173 -6.19 0.30 -6.61
CA PRO A 173 -7.33 0.41 -7.49
C PRO A 173 -8.57 -0.30 -6.93
N GLU A 174 -9.70 0.35 -6.90
CA GLU A 174 -10.98 -0.29 -6.60
C GLU A 174 -11.49 -1.11 -7.78
N LEU A 175 -11.19 -0.65 -8.99
CA LEU A 175 -11.41 -1.37 -10.23
C LEU A 175 -10.21 -2.29 -10.51
N ASN A 176 -10.48 -3.43 -11.12
CA ASN A 176 -9.46 -4.39 -11.50
C ASN A 176 -8.65 -3.86 -12.71
N VAL A 177 -7.59 -3.09 -12.45
CA VAL A 177 -6.79 -2.42 -13.46
C VAL A 177 -5.41 -3.04 -13.64
N GLN A 178 -4.82 -2.77 -14.81
CA GLN A 178 -3.44 -3.13 -15.15
C GLN A 178 -2.47 -1.99 -14.85
N GLY A 179 -1.17 -2.30 -14.77
CA GLY A 179 -0.12 -1.30 -14.65
C GLY A 179 0.19 -0.83 -13.23
N TYR A 180 -0.40 -1.46 -12.21
CA TYR A 180 -0.07 -1.16 -10.82
C TYR A 180 1.39 -1.53 -10.48
N ASP A 181 1.81 -2.74 -10.90
CA ASP A 181 3.19 -3.18 -10.78
C ASP A 181 3.95 -2.80 -12.07
N ALA A 182 5.02 -2.02 -11.97
CA ALA A 182 5.82 -1.61 -13.13
C ALA A 182 6.51 -2.80 -13.82
N SER A 183 6.90 -3.82 -13.07
CA SER A 183 7.54 -5.04 -13.58
C SER A 183 6.56 -6.07 -14.14
N TYR A 184 5.28 -5.94 -13.84
CA TYR A 184 4.21 -6.84 -14.26
C TYR A 184 3.00 -6.04 -14.77
N PRO A 185 3.16 -5.30 -15.89
CA PRO A 185 2.17 -4.33 -16.36
C PRO A 185 0.84 -4.98 -16.77
N ASP A 186 0.85 -6.25 -17.15
CA ASP A 186 -0.36 -6.99 -17.53
C ASP A 186 -1.13 -7.57 -16.32
N ARG A 187 -0.51 -7.54 -15.14
CA ARG A 187 -1.14 -8.02 -13.92
C ARG A 187 -2.24 -7.07 -13.51
N ARG A 188 -3.41 -7.62 -13.26
CA ARG A 188 -4.53 -6.86 -12.70
C ARG A 188 -4.42 -6.82 -11.19
N VAL A 189 -4.68 -5.67 -10.63
CA VAL A 189 -4.67 -5.44 -9.17
C VAL A 189 -5.90 -4.66 -8.78
N SER A 190 -6.48 -5.03 -7.65
CA SER A 190 -7.61 -4.35 -7.05
C SER A 190 -7.53 -4.38 -5.51
N VAL A 191 -8.36 -3.58 -4.86
CA VAL A 191 -8.60 -3.64 -3.41
C VAL A 191 -9.02 -5.06 -2.98
N GLY A 192 -9.82 -5.74 -3.82
CA GLY A 192 -10.22 -7.14 -3.57
C GLY A 192 -9.03 -8.10 -3.49
N ASP A 193 -7.99 -7.88 -4.32
CA ASP A 193 -6.76 -8.69 -4.26
C ASP A 193 -5.98 -8.42 -2.97
N LEU A 194 -5.93 -7.17 -2.50
CA LEU A 194 -5.36 -6.84 -1.19
C LEU A 194 -6.11 -7.56 -0.08
N ALA A 195 -7.44 -7.46 -0.06
CA ALA A 195 -8.28 -8.09 0.94
C ALA A 195 -8.08 -9.62 0.97
N GLN A 196 -8.06 -10.27 -0.20
CA GLN A 196 -7.75 -11.68 -0.31
C GLN A 196 -6.33 -11.99 0.21
N GLY A 197 -5.36 -11.14 -0.09
CA GLY A 197 -3.99 -11.27 0.41
C GLY A 197 -3.93 -11.21 1.94
N LEU A 198 -4.70 -10.33 2.59
CA LEU A 198 -4.76 -10.28 4.07
C LEU A 198 -5.25 -11.60 4.66
N SER A 199 -6.20 -12.28 4.02
CA SER A 199 -6.73 -13.56 4.49
C SER A 199 -5.67 -14.63 4.64
N THR A 200 -4.59 -14.57 3.85
CA THR A 200 -3.49 -15.54 3.89
C THR A 200 -2.63 -15.42 5.16
N PHE A 201 -2.63 -14.24 5.80
CA PHE A 201 -1.88 -14.00 7.05
C PHE A 201 -2.71 -14.27 8.30
N THR A 202 -4.04 -14.17 8.23
CA THR A 202 -4.90 -14.24 9.43
C THR A 202 -5.37 -15.65 9.75
N GLY A 203 -5.45 -16.55 8.77
CA GLY A 203 -6.23 -17.78 8.93
C GLY A 203 -7.75 -17.48 9.00
N ALA A 204 -8.58 -18.52 9.06
CA ALA A 204 -10.03 -18.39 8.85
C ALA A 204 -10.82 -17.66 9.97
N ALA A 205 -10.22 -17.39 11.15
CA ALA A 205 -10.99 -16.95 12.31
C ALA A 205 -10.48 -15.65 12.98
N ASP A 206 -9.31 -15.13 12.61
CA ASP A 206 -8.69 -13.99 13.30
C ASP A 206 -8.61 -12.76 12.39
N LYS A 207 -8.97 -11.59 12.94
CA LYS A 207 -8.78 -10.30 12.29
C LYS A 207 -7.49 -9.64 12.79
N PHE A 208 -6.89 -8.79 11.96
CA PHE A 208 -5.94 -7.80 12.46
C PHE A 208 -6.66 -6.83 13.39
N ASP A 209 -6.02 -6.51 14.50
CA ASP A 209 -6.54 -5.51 15.42
C ASP A 209 -6.43 -4.11 14.80
N LEU A 210 -5.36 -3.88 14.00
CA LEU A 210 -5.14 -2.64 13.26
C LEU A 210 -4.60 -2.93 11.85
N VAL A 211 -5.22 -2.32 10.83
CA VAL A 211 -4.70 -2.22 9.47
C VAL A 211 -4.37 -0.76 9.18
N VAL A 212 -3.20 -0.50 8.60
CA VAL A 212 -2.77 0.85 8.20
C VAL A 212 -2.54 0.85 6.68
N LEU A 213 -3.25 1.72 5.99
CA LEU A 213 -3.07 1.95 4.56
C LEU A 213 -2.32 3.27 4.33
N GLY A 214 -1.03 3.17 4.05
CA GLY A 214 -0.20 4.29 3.62
C GLY A 214 -0.32 4.48 2.10
N THR A 215 -1.54 4.73 1.62
CA THR A 215 -1.89 4.89 0.21
C THR A 215 -2.81 6.09 0.04
N CYS A 216 -2.83 6.70 -1.16
CA CYS A 216 -3.88 7.67 -1.50
C CYS A 216 -5.23 6.95 -1.56
N PHE A 217 -6.31 7.69 -1.31
CA PHE A 217 -7.71 7.27 -1.47
C PHE A 217 -8.07 5.92 -0.84
N GLY A 218 -7.37 5.54 0.25
CA GLY A 218 -7.68 4.30 0.99
C GLY A 218 -8.93 4.37 1.85
N GLY A 219 -9.55 5.54 2.00
CA GLY A 219 -10.71 5.79 2.86
C GLY A 219 -12.04 5.82 2.11
N THR A 220 -12.23 4.93 1.14
CA THR A 220 -13.51 4.79 0.43
C THR A 220 -14.42 3.74 1.10
N PRO A 221 -15.75 3.84 0.93
CA PRO A 221 -16.67 2.82 1.44
C PRO A 221 -16.33 1.41 0.94
N HIS A 222 -15.98 1.27 -0.33
CA HIS A 222 -15.64 -0.01 -0.94
C HIS A 222 -14.34 -0.60 -0.36
N THR A 223 -13.30 0.21 -0.22
CA THR A 223 -12.01 -0.24 0.36
C THR A 223 -12.19 -0.69 1.81
N ILE A 224 -12.89 0.10 2.63
CA ILE A 224 -13.13 -0.25 4.04
C ILE A 224 -14.02 -1.50 4.13
N ASP A 225 -15.01 -1.66 3.26
CA ASP A 225 -15.88 -2.85 3.23
C ASP A 225 -15.11 -4.12 2.82
N ALA A 226 -14.30 -4.04 1.79
CA ALA A 226 -13.47 -5.17 1.35
C ALA A 226 -12.51 -5.65 2.45
N LEU A 227 -12.00 -4.73 3.29
CA LEU A 227 -11.08 -5.05 4.39
C LEU A 227 -11.80 -5.43 5.70
N ALA A 228 -13.09 -5.14 5.83
CA ALA A 228 -13.89 -5.38 7.05
C ALA A 228 -13.85 -6.83 7.57
N PRO A 229 -13.79 -7.87 6.72
CA PRO A 229 -13.64 -9.25 7.20
C PRO A 229 -12.32 -9.50 7.92
N TYR A 230 -11.27 -8.70 7.66
CA TYR A 230 -9.89 -8.95 8.07
C TYR A 230 -9.35 -7.94 9.07
N ALA A 231 -10.06 -6.85 9.34
CA ALA A 231 -9.64 -5.76 10.23
C ALA A 231 -10.70 -5.41 11.27
N ARG A 232 -10.26 -4.94 12.46
CA ARG A 232 -11.12 -4.32 13.48
C ARG A 232 -11.10 -2.81 13.37
N THR A 233 -9.90 -2.25 13.25
CA THR A 233 -9.64 -0.83 13.08
C THR A 233 -8.79 -0.61 11.84
N ILE A 234 -9.10 0.43 11.05
CA ILE A 234 -8.31 0.79 9.86
C ILE A 234 -7.89 2.25 10.00
N ILE A 235 -6.63 2.55 9.69
CA ILE A 235 -6.16 3.92 9.45
C ILE A 235 -5.92 4.06 7.95
N ALA A 236 -6.56 5.05 7.34
CA ALA A 236 -6.39 5.35 5.93
C ALA A 236 -6.56 6.86 5.66
N SER A 237 -6.17 7.32 4.48
CA SER A 237 -6.50 8.65 4.00
C SER A 237 -7.62 8.55 2.97
N PRO A 238 -8.72 9.33 3.10
CA PRO A 238 -9.69 9.47 2.02
C PRO A 238 -9.15 10.26 0.83
N GLY A 239 -8.15 11.12 1.02
CA GLY A 239 -7.53 11.90 -0.05
C GLY A 239 -6.10 11.47 -0.36
N ASP A 240 -5.37 12.36 -1.03
CA ASP A 240 -3.95 12.15 -1.35
C ASP A 240 -3.11 11.93 -0.09
N LEU A 241 -2.30 10.90 -0.10
CA LEU A 241 -1.35 10.59 0.97
C LEU A 241 0.00 10.19 0.40
N HIS A 242 1.01 11.02 0.64
CA HIS A 242 2.36 10.69 0.23
C HIS A 242 2.99 9.70 1.23
N LEU A 243 3.29 8.48 0.80
CA LEU A 243 3.70 7.39 1.69
C LEU A 243 5.00 7.67 2.49
N SER A 244 5.91 8.51 1.99
CA SER A 244 7.13 8.91 2.70
C SER A 244 6.88 9.80 3.92
N TYR A 245 5.71 10.42 4.00
CA TYR A 245 5.32 11.31 5.11
C TYR A 245 4.57 10.59 6.23
N PHE A 246 4.24 9.32 6.06
CA PHE A 246 3.61 8.53 7.11
C PHE A 246 4.65 8.20 8.21
N ASP A 247 4.52 8.83 9.37
CA ASP A 247 5.49 8.69 10.46
C ASP A 247 5.24 7.42 11.29
N LEU A 248 6.20 6.51 11.33
CA LEU A 248 6.11 5.25 12.05
C LEU A 248 6.59 5.33 13.51
N GLU A 249 7.08 6.50 13.97
CA GLU A 249 7.65 6.65 15.33
C GLU A 249 6.71 6.20 16.46
N PRO A 250 5.37 6.39 16.40
CA PRO A 250 4.49 5.87 17.45
C PRO A 250 4.57 4.37 17.68
N LEU A 251 4.98 3.59 16.67
CA LEU A 251 5.21 2.16 16.81
C LEU A 251 6.42 1.85 17.70
N ALA A 252 7.40 2.75 17.80
CA ALA A 252 8.61 2.53 18.62
C ALA A 252 8.30 2.37 20.11
N THR A 253 7.17 2.89 20.57
CA THR A 253 6.70 2.84 21.96
C THR A 253 5.47 1.95 22.14
N LEU A 254 5.28 1.00 21.20
CA LEU A 254 4.15 0.09 21.22
C LEU A 254 4.17 -0.80 22.48
N ASP A 255 3.28 -0.53 23.41
CA ASP A 255 3.04 -1.33 24.60
C ASP A 255 1.53 -1.33 24.93
N ILE A 256 0.77 -1.99 24.08
CA ILE A 256 -0.68 -2.12 24.25
C ILE A 256 -1.06 -3.57 24.53
N LYS A 257 -2.11 -3.75 25.30
CA LYS A 257 -2.74 -5.06 25.48
C LYS A 257 -3.78 -5.26 24.39
N ARG A 258 -4.11 -6.51 24.09
CA ARG A 258 -5.20 -6.85 23.17
C ARG A 258 -6.54 -6.58 23.83
N ASP A 259 -6.92 -5.29 23.80
CA ASP A 259 -8.23 -4.83 24.20
C ASP A 259 -8.64 -3.70 23.23
N ASP A 260 -9.90 -3.71 22.83
CA ASP A 260 -10.39 -2.83 21.76
C ASP A 260 -10.17 -1.35 22.09
N GLY A 261 -10.35 -0.94 23.34
CA GLY A 261 -10.11 0.45 23.76
C GLY A 261 -8.64 0.86 23.66
N ALA A 262 -7.71 -0.03 24.03
CA ALA A 262 -6.29 0.25 23.93
C ALA A 262 -5.80 0.32 22.48
N VAL A 263 -6.33 -0.54 21.59
CA VAL A 263 -6.02 -0.52 20.16
C VAL A 263 -6.55 0.76 19.52
N THR A 264 -7.80 1.14 19.78
CA THR A 264 -8.40 2.37 19.25
C THR A 264 -7.62 3.61 19.73
N ALA A 265 -7.31 3.71 21.02
CA ALA A 265 -6.51 4.82 21.54
C ALA A 265 -5.10 4.88 20.94
N PHE A 266 -4.49 3.75 20.61
CA PHE A 266 -3.23 3.71 19.88
C PHE A 266 -3.41 4.18 18.42
N ALA A 267 -4.44 3.70 17.73
CA ALA A 267 -4.75 4.10 16.36
C ALA A 267 -4.97 5.60 16.24
N ASP A 268 -5.70 6.21 17.18
CA ASP A 268 -5.91 7.66 17.24
C ASP A 268 -4.58 8.43 17.41
N ARG A 269 -3.70 7.98 18.30
CA ARG A 269 -2.37 8.61 18.47
C ARG A 269 -1.50 8.46 17.23
N PHE A 270 -1.53 7.29 16.60
CA PHE A 270 -0.77 7.02 15.38
C PHE A 270 -1.26 7.89 14.22
N ALA A 271 -2.57 7.95 13.99
CA ALA A 271 -3.19 8.80 12.98
C ALA A 271 -2.87 10.29 13.22
N ARG A 272 -2.97 10.76 14.47
CA ARG A 272 -2.64 12.15 14.83
C ARG A 272 -1.18 12.49 14.56
N ASN A 273 -0.24 11.60 14.88
CA ASN A 273 1.17 11.83 14.63
C ASN A 273 1.48 11.93 13.12
N ALA A 274 0.88 11.04 12.31
CA ALA A 274 0.97 11.10 10.86
C ALA A 274 0.37 12.40 10.31
N PHE A 275 -0.81 12.79 10.80
CA PHE A 275 -1.48 14.03 10.43
C PHE A 275 -0.66 15.28 10.78
N ASP A 276 -0.10 15.34 11.99
CA ASP A 276 0.73 16.47 12.44
C ASP A 276 1.98 16.62 11.58
N ARG A 277 2.61 15.51 11.20
CA ARG A 277 3.76 15.52 10.29
C ARG A 277 3.39 16.01 8.89
N LEU A 278 2.37 15.41 8.29
CA LEU A 278 1.85 15.80 6.97
C LEU A 278 1.46 17.28 6.95
N THR A 279 0.77 17.75 8.00
CA THR A 279 0.33 19.15 8.11
C THR A 279 1.50 20.14 8.11
N ARG A 280 2.67 19.75 8.66
CA ARG A 280 3.88 20.59 8.60
C ARG A 280 4.53 20.55 7.22
N ASP A 281 4.61 19.39 6.61
CA ASP A 281 5.51 19.12 5.49
C ASP A 281 4.86 19.37 4.12
N VAL A 282 3.54 19.19 3.99
CA VAL A 282 2.86 19.35 2.70
C VAL A 282 1.95 20.61 2.64
N GLN A 283 1.71 21.09 1.41
CA GLN A 283 0.87 22.26 1.16
C GLN A 283 -0.54 21.89 0.67
N THR A 284 -0.71 20.67 0.17
CA THR A 284 -2.00 20.09 -0.26
C THR A 284 -2.94 19.86 0.92
N ALA A 285 -4.17 19.47 0.66
CA ALA A 285 -5.05 18.96 1.70
C ALA A 285 -4.40 17.79 2.44
N VAL A 286 -4.70 17.65 3.71
CA VAL A 286 -4.25 16.52 4.53
C VAL A 286 -5.47 15.92 5.21
N SER A 287 -5.65 14.62 5.01
CA SER A 287 -6.68 13.86 5.71
C SER A 287 -6.10 12.53 6.19
N VAL A 288 -6.36 12.20 7.45
CA VAL A 288 -6.06 10.90 8.05
C VAL A 288 -7.25 10.51 8.91
N VAL A 289 -7.77 9.31 8.68
CA VAL A 289 -8.99 8.86 9.37
C VAL A 289 -8.75 7.51 10.03
N VAL A 290 -9.30 7.37 11.23
CA VAL A 290 -9.41 6.08 11.93
C VAL A 290 -10.84 5.59 11.79
N TYR A 291 -11.00 4.39 11.25
CA TYR A 291 -12.28 3.73 11.05
C TYR A 291 -12.43 2.60 12.05
N ASP A 292 -13.46 2.67 12.91
CA ASP A 292 -13.98 1.48 13.60
C ASP A 292 -14.83 0.70 12.60
N VAL A 293 -14.33 -0.45 12.18
CA VAL A 293 -14.95 -1.24 11.12
C VAL A 293 -16.38 -1.68 11.47
N ASN A 294 -16.63 -1.99 12.74
CA ASN A 294 -17.98 -2.41 13.16
C ASN A 294 -18.94 -1.22 13.21
N ALA A 295 -18.50 -0.09 13.77
CA ALA A 295 -19.35 1.10 13.90
C ALA A 295 -19.67 1.74 12.54
N THR A 296 -18.80 1.59 11.53
CA THR A 296 -19.02 2.10 10.16
C THR A 296 -19.94 1.23 9.29
N GLN A 297 -20.36 0.05 9.79
CA GLN A 297 -21.12 -0.91 8.99
C GLN A 297 -22.44 -0.34 8.42
N ALA A 298 -23.16 0.45 9.22
CA ALA A 298 -24.44 1.01 8.79
C ALA A 298 -24.28 1.95 7.57
N PHE A 299 -23.28 2.85 7.60
CA PHE A 299 -22.98 3.73 6.48
C PHE A 299 -22.56 2.94 5.23
N ARG A 300 -21.60 2.03 5.36
CA ARG A 300 -21.10 1.21 4.23
C ARG A 300 -22.24 0.42 3.56
N ALA A 301 -23.12 -0.18 4.36
CA ALA A 301 -24.28 -0.91 3.85
C ALA A 301 -25.30 0.04 3.17
N ALA A 302 -25.49 1.26 3.70
CA ALA A 302 -26.42 2.22 3.14
C ALA A 302 -26.01 2.72 1.74
N VAL A 303 -24.69 2.87 1.49
CA VAL A 303 -24.19 3.40 0.22
C VAL A 303 -23.73 2.33 -0.77
N ALA A 304 -23.70 1.06 -0.38
CA ALA A 304 -23.11 -0.02 -1.18
C ALA A 304 -23.69 -0.12 -2.60
N GLU A 305 -25.01 -0.08 -2.74
CA GLU A 305 -25.67 -0.22 -4.04
C GLU A 305 -25.35 0.94 -4.98
N ASP A 306 -25.38 2.18 -4.48
CA ASP A 306 -25.07 3.38 -5.26
C ASP A 306 -23.59 3.43 -5.63
N TYR A 307 -22.74 3.05 -4.70
CA TYR A 307 -21.30 2.99 -4.92
C TYR A 307 -20.92 1.94 -5.97
N ASP A 308 -21.46 0.72 -5.87
CA ASP A 308 -21.23 -0.35 -6.85
C ASP A 308 -21.72 0.05 -8.26
N ARG A 309 -22.84 0.76 -8.34
CA ARG A 309 -23.36 1.30 -9.61
C ARG A 309 -22.39 2.32 -10.20
N THR A 310 -21.85 3.21 -9.38
CA THR A 310 -20.86 4.22 -9.80
C THR A 310 -19.57 3.56 -10.27
N LEU A 311 -19.06 2.56 -9.54
CA LEU A 311 -17.89 1.79 -9.96
C LEU A 311 -18.13 1.05 -11.29
N ALA A 312 -19.31 0.47 -11.49
CA ALA A 312 -19.65 -0.20 -12.74
C ALA A 312 -19.66 0.78 -13.94
N MET A 313 -20.16 2.01 -13.72
CA MET A 313 -20.12 3.08 -14.73
C MET A 313 -18.67 3.55 -14.99
N ALA A 314 -17.87 3.72 -13.95
CA ALA A 314 -16.47 4.09 -14.05
C ALA A 314 -15.64 3.11 -14.88
N ASN A 315 -15.93 1.81 -14.78
CA ASN A 315 -15.24 0.76 -15.54
C ASN A 315 -15.45 0.90 -17.06
N GLY A 316 -16.56 1.53 -17.48
CA GLY A 316 -16.84 1.84 -18.89
C GLY A 316 -16.28 3.19 -19.38
N MET A 317 -16.03 4.14 -18.48
CA MET A 317 -15.66 5.52 -18.80
C MET A 317 -14.68 6.15 -17.77
N PRO A 318 -13.48 5.60 -17.60
CA PRO A 318 -12.57 6.02 -16.51
C PRO A 318 -12.14 7.51 -16.60
N ALA A 319 -12.21 8.13 -17.76
CA ALA A 319 -11.78 9.52 -17.95
C ALA A 319 -12.80 10.57 -17.43
N SER A 320 -14.02 10.16 -17.09
CA SER A 320 -15.09 11.05 -16.60
C SER A 320 -15.39 10.90 -15.11
N VAL A 321 -14.62 10.08 -14.41
CA VAL A 321 -14.84 9.78 -13.00
C VAL A 321 -13.73 10.40 -12.17
N SER A 322 -14.10 11.07 -11.09
CA SER A 322 -13.16 11.70 -10.14
C SER A 322 -13.54 11.35 -8.71
N HIS A 323 -12.58 11.50 -7.81
CA HIS A 323 -12.82 11.40 -6.39
C HIS A 323 -13.42 12.70 -5.82
N CYS A 324 -14.31 12.57 -4.83
CA CYS A 324 -14.86 13.68 -4.08
C CYS A 324 -15.14 13.27 -2.63
N ASP A 325 -15.31 14.26 -1.74
CA ASP A 325 -15.87 13.98 -0.41
C ASP A 325 -17.29 13.41 -0.56
N CYS A 326 -17.56 12.25 0.06
CA CYS A 326 -18.89 11.64 0.01
C CYS A 326 -20.00 12.55 0.52
N ALA A 327 -19.70 13.53 1.39
CA ALA A 327 -20.68 14.51 1.86
C ALA A 327 -21.12 15.50 0.78
N ASP A 328 -20.31 15.67 -0.27
CA ASP A 328 -20.60 16.59 -1.38
C ASP A 328 -21.54 15.97 -2.42
N ASP A 329 -21.72 14.66 -2.39
CA ASP A 329 -22.60 13.94 -3.31
C ASP A 329 -23.87 13.47 -2.58
N PRO A 330 -25.07 13.96 -2.96
CA PRO A 330 -26.33 13.57 -2.32
C PRO A 330 -26.62 12.05 -2.32
N ALA A 331 -26.06 11.29 -3.25
CA ALA A 331 -26.23 9.85 -3.29
C ALA A 331 -25.59 9.14 -2.08
N TYR A 332 -24.57 9.75 -1.49
CA TYR A 332 -23.81 9.19 -0.36
C TYR A 332 -24.06 9.91 0.97
N ALA A 333 -24.85 10.99 0.99
CA ALA A 333 -25.14 11.77 2.19
C ALA A 333 -26.07 11.02 3.14
N HIS A 334 -25.54 10.36 4.16
CA HIS A 334 -26.29 9.58 5.15
C HIS A 334 -25.99 10.02 6.59
N SER A 335 -26.97 9.86 7.49
CA SER A 335 -26.87 10.23 8.92
C SER A 335 -25.79 9.44 9.66
N GLU A 336 -25.51 8.21 9.21
CA GLU A 336 -24.51 7.31 9.80
C GLU A 336 -23.09 7.56 9.33
N MET A 337 -22.87 8.52 8.41
CA MET A 337 -21.58 8.80 7.78
C MET A 337 -20.44 9.05 8.80
N SER A 338 -20.73 9.71 9.91
CA SER A 338 -19.75 10.04 10.95
C SER A 338 -19.56 8.96 12.00
N ASN A 339 -20.38 7.90 12.00
CA ASN A 339 -20.34 6.87 13.03
C ASN A 339 -19.04 6.06 12.92
N GLY A 340 -18.30 5.92 14.03
CA GLY A 340 -17.09 5.13 14.08
C GLY A 340 -15.87 5.75 13.40
N LEU A 341 -15.88 7.04 13.13
CA LEU A 341 -14.76 7.76 12.53
C LEU A 341 -14.11 8.75 13.51
N THR A 342 -12.76 8.74 13.50
CA THR A 342 -11.97 9.87 13.99
C THR A 342 -11.34 10.55 12.78
N VAL A 343 -11.86 11.70 12.36
CA VAL A 343 -11.42 12.42 11.15
C VAL A 343 -10.44 13.52 11.54
N LEU A 344 -9.25 13.49 10.97
CA LEU A 344 -8.23 14.52 11.07
C LEU A 344 -8.08 15.15 9.69
N TYR A 345 -8.46 16.41 9.56
CA TYR A 345 -8.47 17.11 8.28
C TYR A 345 -7.85 18.50 8.37
N ARG A 346 -7.12 18.88 7.33
CA ARG A 346 -6.64 20.23 7.08
C ARG A 346 -6.77 20.57 5.60
N ALA A 347 -7.46 21.67 5.30
CA ALA A 347 -7.58 22.20 3.95
C ALA A 347 -6.21 22.48 3.30
N PRO A 348 -6.12 22.49 1.97
CA PRO A 348 -4.92 22.93 1.28
C PRO A 348 -4.59 24.37 1.66
N ARG A 349 -3.30 24.72 1.71
CA ARG A 349 -2.87 26.08 2.07
C ARG A 349 -3.15 27.11 0.97
N PHE A 350 -3.37 26.65 -0.25
CA PHE A 350 -3.58 27.48 -1.44
C PHE A 350 -4.72 26.93 -2.29
N GLY A 351 -5.22 27.74 -3.20
CA GLY A 351 -6.27 27.37 -4.14
C GLY A 351 -7.68 27.67 -3.65
N ARG A 352 -8.68 27.17 -4.39
CA ARG A 352 -10.11 27.44 -4.12
C ARG A 352 -10.59 26.77 -2.84
N MET A 353 -10.10 25.56 -2.57
CA MET A 353 -10.49 24.72 -1.43
C MET A 353 -9.82 25.14 -0.10
N LYS A 354 -9.01 26.20 -0.06
CA LYS A 354 -8.27 26.63 1.15
C LYS A 354 -9.16 27.01 2.34
N ASN A 355 -10.44 27.29 2.09
CA ASN A 355 -11.41 27.66 3.11
C ASN A 355 -12.31 26.49 3.53
N ASP A 356 -12.09 25.33 2.95
CA ASP A 356 -12.82 24.11 3.26
C ASP A 356 -12.30 23.57 4.58
N THR A 357 -13.08 23.68 5.65
CA THR A 357 -12.64 23.34 7.01
C THR A 357 -13.07 21.94 7.44
N HIS A 358 -13.80 21.24 6.61
CA HIS A 358 -14.42 19.97 6.94
C HIS A 358 -14.20 18.93 5.84
N HIS A 359 -14.17 17.67 6.22
CA HIS A 359 -14.20 16.52 5.36
C HIS A 359 -14.98 15.43 6.09
N SER A 360 -15.84 14.70 5.38
CA SER A 360 -16.66 13.63 5.99
C SER A 360 -15.82 12.48 6.56
N GLY A 361 -14.62 12.31 6.03
CA GLY A 361 -13.76 11.16 6.30
C GLY A 361 -13.91 10.04 5.28
N TRP A 362 -14.78 10.22 4.29
CA TRP A 362 -15.04 9.25 3.23
C TRP A 362 -14.79 9.86 1.86
N GLU A 363 -14.14 9.11 0.99
CA GLU A 363 -13.95 9.46 -0.41
C GLU A 363 -14.87 8.62 -1.28
N CYS A 364 -15.57 9.26 -2.21
CA CYS A 364 -16.50 8.63 -3.13
C CYS A 364 -16.13 8.93 -4.59
N TRP A 365 -16.57 8.06 -5.48
CA TRP A 365 -16.48 8.31 -6.91
C TRP A 365 -17.62 9.20 -7.38
N ASN A 366 -17.31 10.21 -8.20
CA ASN A 366 -18.29 11.09 -8.83
C ASN A 366 -18.18 10.97 -10.35
N THR A 367 -19.28 10.65 -11.01
CA THR A 367 -19.33 10.49 -12.47
C THR A 367 -19.54 11.81 -13.23
N GLY A 368 -19.76 12.92 -12.54
CA GLY A 368 -19.94 14.25 -13.16
C GLY A 368 -21.24 14.42 -13.97
N GLU A 369 -21.96 13.34 -14.27
CA GLU A 369 -23.16 13.40 -15.13
C GLU A 369 -24.45 13.77 -14.38
N VAL A 370 -24.50 13.60 -13.06
CA VAL A 370 -25.75 13.79 -12.28
C VAL A 370 -26.08 15.27 -12.05
N GLN A 371 -25.12 16.18 -12.10
CA GLN A 371 -25.37 17.60 -11.79
C GLN A 371 -25.92 18.44 -12.96
N HIS A 372 -26.02 17.90 -14.17
CA HIS A 372 -26.54 18.68 -15.32
C HIS A 372 -27.97 18.35 -15.75
N ALA A 373 -28.61 17.33 -15.19
CA ALA A 373 -29.96 16.91 -15.62
C ALA A 373 -31.10 17.75 -15.03
N ASP A 374 -30.89 18.46 -13.90
CA ASP A 374 -31.97 19.12 -13.17
C ASP A 374 -31.82 20.65 -13.03
N ASN A 375 -31.00 21.32 -13.82
CA ASN A 375 -31.03 22.78 -13.87
C ASN A 375 -31.89 23.28 -15.06
N PRO A 376 -33.18 23.61 -14.83
CA PRO A 376 -34.09 24.06 -15.88
C PRO A 376 -33.72 25.46 -16.46
N ASP A 377 -32.74 26.14 -15.87
CA ASP A 377 -32.36 27.50 -16.26
C ASP A 377 -31.40 27.57 -17.45
N ASN A 378 -30.87 26.44 -17.97
CA ASN A 378 -29.96 26.41 -19.10
C ASN A 378 -30.63 26.19 -20.47
N ALA A 379 -31.97 26.19 -20.56
CA ALA A 379 -32.71 26.01 -21.82
C ALA A 379 -32.83 27.29 -22.67
N GLY A 380 -32.19 28.40 -22.26
CA GLY A 380 -32.44 29.73 -22.83
C GLY A 380 -31.30 30.44 -23.56
N ALA A 381 -30.16 29.83 -23.85
CA ALA A 381 -29.07 30.53 -24.51
C ALA A 381 -28.46 29.70 -25.65
N ARG A 382 -29.11 29.72 -26.82
CA ARG A 382 -28.44 29.53 -28.12
C ARG A 382 -28.73 30.72 -28.99
N PRO A 383 -27.71 31.29 -29.67
CA PRO A 383 -27.85 32.40 -30.62
C PRO A 383 -28.50 31.96 -31.94
#